data_caa9e40610523cde75b32cac05e2ce92
#
_entry.id   caa9e40610523cde75b32cac05e2ce92
#
_cell.length_a   1.000
_cell.length_b   1.000
_cell.length_c   1.000
_cell.angle_alpha   90.00
_cell.angle_beta   90.00
_cell.angle_gamma   90.00
#
_symmetry.space_group_name_H-M   'P 1'
#
loop_
_entity.id
_entity.type
_entity.pdbx_description
1 polymer ?
#
loop_
_entity_poly.entity_id
_entity_poly.type
_entity_poly.pdbx_seq_one_letter_code
_entity_poly.pdbx_strand_id
1 'polypeptide(L)'
;MALIRLDKLRHSYVPKPAADADWALKNIDLEWSDGGAYALLGPSGCGKTTLLNLISGLLRPTWGRVRFGDRDVTALDPGDRNIAQVFQFPVVYDTMSVYDNLAFPLRNRGLPEAQVKPRVEEIAAMLELSPTLHSRAAGLSADGKQKISLGRGLVRSDVAAILFDEPL
;
A
#
# COMPACT_ATOMS: atom_id res chain seq x y z
N MET A 1 -11.47 -7.51 1.71
CA MET A 1 -10.22 -7.73 0.96
C MET A 1 -10.56 -8.51 -0.30
N ALA A 2 -9.61 -8.82 -1.18
CA ALA A 2 -9.91 -9.51 -2.43
C ALA A 2 -8.89 -10.61 -2.72
N LEU A 3 -9.33 -11.67 -3.40
CA LEU A 3 -8.43 -12.63 -4.03
C LEU A 3 -7.52 -11.88 -5.02
N ILE A 4 -6.20 -11.99 -4.86
CA ILE A 4 -5.23 -11.38 -5.78
C ILE A 4 -4.59 -12.48 -6.61
N ARG A 5 -4.68 -12.36 -7.95
CA ARG A 5 -4.06 -13.29 -8.87
C ARG A 5 -3.09 -12.56 -9.78
N LEU A 6 -1.90 -13.13 -9.94
CA LEU A 6 -0.86 -12.68 -10.84
C LEU A 6 -0.70 -13.74 -11.93
N ASP A 7 -1.08 -13.40 -13.16
CA ASP A 7 -1.07 -14.32 -14.29
C ASP A 7 0.15 -14.02 -15.17
N LYS A 8 1.15 -14.88 -15.17
CA LYS A 8 2.38 -14.80 -15.99
C LYS A 8 3.02 -13.40 -15.95
N LEU A 9 3.03 -12.80 -14.75
CA LEU A 9 3.47 -11.43 -14.56
C LEU A 9 4.98 -11.30 -14.76
N ARG A 10 5.40 -10.37 -15.64
CA ARG A 10 6.81 -10.03 -15.90
C ARG A 10 6.97 -8.53 -15.98
N HIS A 11 8.10 -8.03 -15.52
CA HIS A 11 8.41 -6.61 -15.65
C HIS A 11 9.88 -6.36 -15.93
N SER A 12 10.10 -5.44 -16.84
CA SER A 12 11.42 -4.90 -17.17
C SER A 12 11.34 -3.38 -17.19
N TYR A 13 12.36 -2.74 -16.62
CA TYR A 13 12.57 -1.28 -16.76
C TYR A 13 13.22 -0.92 -18.09
N VAL A 14 13.74 -1.92 -18.82
CA VAL A 14 14.30 -1.74 -20.16
C VAL A 14 13.16 -1.84 -21.18
N PRO A 15 13.00 -0.86 -22.10
CA PRO A 15 11.89 -0.82 -23.06
C PRO A 15 11.80 -2.03 -23.98
N LYS A 16 12.95 -2.65 -24.32
CA LYS A 16 13.02 -3.86 -25.18
C LYS A 16 13.97 -4.85 -24.52
N PRO A 17 13.51 -5.60 -23.52
CA PRO A 17 14.34 -6.60 -22.85
C PRO A 17 14.74 -7.69 -23.82
N ALA A 18 16.05 -7.92 -23.97
CA ALA A 18 16.61 -8.93 -24.86
C ALA A 18 17.29 -10.06 -24.08
N ALA A 19 17.91 -9.72 -22.93
CA ALA A 19 18.59 -10.68 -22.06
C ALA A 19 17.77 -11.00 -20.80
N ASP A 20 18.07 -12.13 -20.19
CA ASP A 20 17.44 -12.54 -18.93
C ASP A 20 17.70 -11.57 -17.78
N ALA A 21 18.87 -10.91 -17.80
CA ALA A 21 19.24 -9.88 -16.82
C ALA A 21 18.42 -8.57 -16.93
N ASP A 22 17.74 -8.34 -18.04
CA ASP A 22 16.92 -7.14 -18.25
C ASP A 22 15.59 -7.20 -17.47
N TRP A 23 15.23 -8.38 -16.95
CA TRP A 23 13.98 -8.59 -16.25
C TRP A 23 14.14 -8.37 -14.74
N ALA A 24 13.51 -7.32 -14.24
CA ALA A 24 13.41 -7.07 -12.80
C ALA A 24 12.49 -8.09 -12.11
N LEU A 25 11.45 -8.55 -12.81
CA LEU A 25 10.61 -9.69 -12.42
C LEU A 25 10.49 -10.66 -13.58
N LYS A 26 10.84 -11.91 -13.31
CA LYS A 26 10.65 -13.04 -14.22
C LYS A 26 9.25 -13.61 -14.01
N ASN A 27 8.83 -14.53 -14.85
CA ASN A 27 7.48 -15.07 -14.85
C ASN A 27 6.96 -15.45 -13.46
N ILE A 28 5.97 -14.71 -12.97
CA ILE A 28 5.33 -14.93 -11.66
C ILE A 28 3.88 -15.33 -11.93
N ASP A 29 3.52 -16.53 -11.48
CA ASP A 29 2.16 -17.02 -11.37
C ASP A 29 1.87 -17.28 -9.91
N LEU A 30 1.00 -16.45 -9.30
CA LEU A 30 0.68 -16.52 -7.87
C LEU A 30 -0.80 -16.22 -7.64
N GLU A 31 -1.35 -16.85 -6.61
CA GLU A 31 -2.67 -16.55 -6.11
C GLU A 31 -2.62 -16.36 -4.60
N TRP A 32 -3.16 -15.24 -4.12
CA TRP A 32 -3.32 -14.90 -2.71
C TRP A 32 -4.78 -14.86 -2.35
N SER A 33 -5.17 -15.72 -1.43
CA SER A 33 -6.55 -15.85 -0.98
C SER A 33 -7.06 -14.56 -0.33
N ASP A 34 -8.34 -14.32 -0.44
CA ASP A 34 -9.02 -13.25 0.27
C ASP A 34 -8.84 -13.40 1.79
N GLY A 35 -8.50 -12.30 2.47
CA GLY A 35 -8.24 -12.28 3.91
C GLY A 35 -6.93 -12.92 4.35
N GLY A 36 -6.12 -13.46 3.44
CA GLY A 36 -4.82 -14.05 3.74
C GLY A 36 -3.76 -13.00 4.11
N ALA A 37 -2.78 -13.40 4.93
CA ALA A 37 -1.58 -12.63 5.23
C ALA A 37 -0.37 -13.34 4.61
N TYR A 38 0.41 -12.61 3.80
CA TYR A 38 1.53 -13.15 3.03
C TYR A 38 2.78 -12.32 3.22
N ALA A 39 3.92 -12.97 3.32
CA ALA A 39 5.22 -12.32 3.40
C ALA A 39 6.05 -12.62 2.14
N LEU A 40 6.59 -11.56 1.54
CA LEU A 40 7.54 -11.65 0.43
C LEU A 40 8.96 -11.70 1.00
N LEU A 41 9.60 -12.87 0.89
CA LEU A 41 10.97 -13.07 1.36
C LEU A 41 11.95 -13.09 0.19
N GLY A 42 13.11 -12.48 0.39
CA GLY A 42 14.17 -12.45 -0.62
C GLY A 42 15.22 -11.38 -0.33
N PRO A 43 16.40 -11.50 -0.93
CA PRO A 43 17.48 -10.52 -0.76
C PRO A 43 17.08 -9.14 -1.28
N SER A 44 17.83 -8.11 -0.89
CA SER A 44 17.68 -6.78 -1.47
C SER A 44 17.85 -6.83 -3.00
N GLY A 45 17.03 -6.10 -3.72
CA GLY A 45 17.06 -6.06 -5.19
C GLY A 45 16.40 -7.24 -5.91
N CYS A 46 15.82 -8.22 -5.21
CA CYS A 46 15.13 -9.35 -5.87
C CYS A 46 13.75 -9.00 -6.45
N GLY A 47 13.32 -7.75 -6.42
CA GLY A 47 12.08 -7.29 -7.06
C GLY A 47 10.86 -7.18 -6.15
N LYS A 48 10.99 -7.27 -4.80
CA LYS A 48 9.85 -7.14 -3.87
C LYS A 48 9.07 -5.85 -4.08
N THR A 49 9.73 -4.71 -4.00
CA THR A 49 9.14 -3.38 -4.25
C THR A 49 8.55 -3.27 -5.65
N THR A 50 9.22 -3.83 -6.67
CA THR A 50 8.68 -3.86 -8.04
C THR A 50 7.36 -4.62 -8.10
N LEU A 51 7.28 -5.78 -7.44
CA LEU A 51 6.06 -6.58 -7.39
C LEU A 51 4.92 -5.81 -6.67
N LEU A 52 5.20 -5.20 -5.52
CA LEU A 52 4.22 -4.39 -4.79
C LEU A 52 3.72 -3.21 -5.65
N ASN A 53 4.62 -2.54 -6.38
CA ASN A 53 4.26 -1.44 -7.27
C ASN A 53 3.43 -1.89 -8.48
N LEU A 54 3.64 -3.09 -8.99
CA LEU A 54 2.80 -3.68 -10.04
C LEU A 54 1.39 -4.03 -9.54
N ILE A 55 1.28 -4.56 -8.31
CA ILE A 55 0.00 -4.87 -7.69
C ILE A 55 -0.77 -3.60 -7.37
N SER A 56 -0.11 -2.57 -6.84
CA SER A 56 -0.75 -1.29 -6.51
C SER A 56 -1.09 -0.44 -7.73
N GLY A 57 -0.48 -0.70 -8.90
CA GLY A 57 -0.69 0.07 -10.12
C GLY A 57 0.23 1.28 -10.27
N LEU A 58 1.20 1.46 -9.38
CA LEU A 58 2.26 2.45 -9.53
C LEU A 58 3.19 2.13 -10.72
N LEU A 59 3.28 0.85 -11.07
CA LEU A 59 3.93 0.36 -12.28
C LEU A 59 2.93 -0.46 -13.12
N ARG A 60 3.10 -0.41 -14.43
CA ARG A 60 2.40 -1.30 -15.35
C ARG A 60 3.33 -2.47 -15.73
N PRO A 61 2.85 -3.71 -15.72
CA PRO A 61 3.68 -4.84 -16.10
C PRO A 61 4.04 -4.77 -17.58
N THR A 62 5.23 -5.26 -17.92
CA THR A 62 5.63 -5.43 -19.33
C THR A 62 4.85 -6.56 -19.98
N TRP A 63 4.52 -7.60 -19.18
CA TRP A 63 3.76 -8.75 -19.62
C TRP A 63 2.95 -9.35 -18.48
N GLY A 64 1.83 -10.03 -18.82
CA GLY A 64 0.98 -10.69 -17.83
C GLY A 64 -0.10 -9.77 -17.26
N ARG A 65 -0.80 -10.24 -16.23
CA ARG A 65 -1.97 -9.54 -15.66
C ARG A 65 -1.98 -9.56 -14.15
N VAL A 66 -2.59 -8.53 -13.59
CA VAL A 66 -2.97 -8.44 -12.16
C VAL A 66 -4.49 -8.45 -12.08
N ARG A 67 -5.05 -9.36 -11.28
CA ARG A 67 -6.49 -9.47 -11.08
C ARG A 67 -6.86 -9.42 -9.61
N PHE A 68 -7.98 -8.78 -9.30
CA PHE A 68 -8.61 -8.79 -7.98
C PHE A 68 -9.97 -9.47 -8.09
N GLY A 69 -10.07 -10.70 -7.57
CA GLY A 69 -11.16 -11.61 -7.90
C GLY A 69 -11.22 -11.84 -9.43
N ASP A 70 -12.38 -11.61 -10.00
CA ASP A 70 -12.60 -11.75 -11.45
C ASP A 70 -12.25 -10.48 -12.24
N ARG A 71 -11.95 -9.35 -11.55
CA ARG A 71 -11.66 -8.08 -12.20
C ARG A 71 -10.19 -8.00 -12.62
N ASP A 72 -9.92 -7.79 -13.90
CA ASP A 72 -8.60 -7.41 -14.41
C ASP A 72 -8.33 -5.94 -14.04
N VAL A 73 -7.28 -5.70 -13.23
CA VAL A 73 -6.89 -4.37 -12.78
C VAL A 73 -5.57 -3.91 -13.41
N THR A 74 -5.03 -4.65 -14.36
CA THR A 74 -3.70 -4.43 -14.94
C THR A 74 -3.51 -3.01 -15.47
N ALA A 75 -4.51 -2.48 -16.18
CA ALA A 75 -4.46 -1.15 -16.79
C ALA A 75 -5.03 -0.03 -15.88
N LEU A 76 -5.59 -0.36 -14.71
CA LEU A 76 -6.19 0.62 -13.80
C LEU A 76 -5.11 1.40 -13.04
N ASP A 77 -5.40 2.67 -12.80
CA ASP A 77 -4.56 3.51 -11.95
C ASP A 77 -4.69 3.13 -10.46
N PRO A 78 -3.71 3.48 -9.60
CA PRO A 78 -3.70 3.10 -8.19
C PRO A 78 -4.99 3.47 -7.43
N GLY A 79 -5.59 4.62 -7.73
CA GLY A 79 -6.83 5.09 -7.13
C GLY A 79 -8.02 4.16 -7.37
N ASP A 80 -8.07 3.51 -8.55
CA ASP A 80 -9.16 2.64 -8.99
C ASP A 80 -8.99 1.18 -8.54
N ARG A 81 -7.81 0.82 -8.03
CA ARG A 81 -7.52 -0.53 -7.53
C ARG A 81 -7.95 -0.74 -6.08
N ASN A 82 -8.29 0.34 -5.38
CA ASN A 82 -8.70 0.30 -3.98
C ASN A 82 -7.71 -0.41 -3.04
N ILE A 83 -6.42 -0.11 -3.19
CA ILE A 83 -5.33 -0.62 -2.37
C ILE A 83 -4.84 0.46 -1.41
N ALA A 84 -4.33 0.06 -0.25
CA ALA A 84 -3.48 0.87 0.61
C ALA A 84 -2.04 0.36 0.49
N GLN A 85 -1.08 1.27 0.27
CA GLN A 85 0.34 0.93 0.26
C GLN A 85 1.07 1.75 1.32
N VAL A 86 1.83 1.05 2.16
CA VAL A 86 2.74 1.61 3.17
C VAL A 86 4.15 1.44 2.64
N PHE A 87 4.84 2.56 2.45
CA PHE A 87 6.18 2.60 1.88
C PHE A 87 7.25 2.47 2.96
N GLN A 88 8.44 2.07 2.56
CA GLN A 88 9.64 1.98 3.41
C GLN A 88 9.95 3.32 4.13
N PHE A 89 9.79 4.44 3.43
CA PHE A 89 9.90 5.76 4.03
C PHE A 89 8.51 6.31 4.39
N PRO A 90 8.35 6.94 5.57
CA PRO A 90 7.05 7.43 6.00
C PRO A 90 6.52 8.52 5.07
N VAL A 91 5.29 8.35 4.60
CA VAL A 91 4.58 9.34 3.81
C VAL A 91 3.57 10.04 4.71
N VAL A 92 3.93 11.23 5.19
CA VAL A 92 3.10 12.04 6.09
C VAL A 92 2.97 13.46 5.59
N TYR A 93 1.88 14.13 5.94
CA TYR A 93 1.70 15.57 5.75
C TYR A 93 2.17 16.30 7.00
N ASP A 94 3.39 16.81 6.98
CA ASP A 94 4.05 17.44 8.13
C ASP A 94 3.28 18.66 8.68
N THR A 95 2.53 19.35 7.84
CA THR A 95 1.71 20.51 8.21
C THR A 95 0.40 20.16 8.90
N MET A 96 -0.03 18.91 8.78
CA MET A 96 -1.26 18.39 9.39
C MET A 96 -0.99 17.84 10.78
N SER A 97 -2.04 17.77 11.61
CA SER A 97 -2.02 17.01 12.86
C SER A 97 -1.91 15.50 12.58
N VAL A 98 -1.57 14.71 13.60
CA VAL A 98 -1.65 13.24 13.54
C VAL A 98 -3.08 12.82 13.19
N TYR A 99 -4.07 13.41 13.85
CA TYR A 99 -5.48 13.18 13.57
C TYR A 99 -5.82 13.41 12.09
N ASP A 100 -5.46 14.56 11.54
CA ASP A 100 -5.78 14.91 10.16
C ASP A 100 -5.06 14.01 9.15
N ASN A 101 -3.82 13.60 9.43
CA ASN A 101 -3.12 12.60 8.63
C ASN A 101 -3.89 11.27 8.56
N LEU A 102 -4.38 10.78 9.71
CA LEU A 102 -5.15 9.54 9.78
C LEU A 102 -6.55 9.70 9.17
N ALA A 103 -7.19 10.86 9.35
CA ALA A 103 -8.51 11.15 8.82
C ALA A 103 -8.51 11.35 7.29
N PHE A 104 -7.39 11.81 6.73
CA PHE A 104 -7.29 12.21 5.33
C PHE A 104 -7.79 11.16 4.32
N PRO A 105 -7.40 9.86 4.42
CA PRO A 105 -7.88 8.85 3.48
C PRO A 105 -9.39 8.62 3.52
N LEU A 106 -10.02 8.80 4.69
CA LEU A 106 -11.45 8.64 4.88
C LEU A 106 -12.22 9.86 4.37
N ARG A 107 -11.73 11.06 4.68
CA ARG A 107 -12.33 12.32 4.20
C ARG A 107 -12.29 12.43 2.69
N ASN A 108 -11.20 12.01 2.04
CA ASN A 108 -11.09 11.96 0.57
C ASN A 108 -12.12 11.03 -0.09
N ARG A 109 -12.68 10.09 0.67
CA ARG A 109 -13.76 9.20 0.22
C ARG A 109 -15.15 9.72 0.56
N GLY A 110 -15.23 10.93 1.13
CA GLY A 110 -16.50 11.56 1.48
C GLY A 110 -17.17 10.97 2.72
N LEU A 111 -16.45 10.24 3.58
CA LEU A 111 -17.03 9.74 4.82
C LEU A 111 -17.37 10.90 5.75
N PRO A 112 -18.55 10.87 6.39
CA PRO A 112 -18.96 11.89 7.37
C PRO A 112 -18.08 11.80 8.62
N GLU A 113 -17.82 12.95 9.27
CA GLU A 113 -16.94 13.04 10.44
C GLU A 113 -17.39 12.15 11.61
N ALA A 114 -18.68 11.89 11.72
CA ALA A 114 -19.23 10.95 12.70
C ALA A 114 -18.71 9.51 12.54
N GLN A 115 -18.27 9.11 11.34
CA GLN A 115 -17.66 7.82 11.06
C GLN A 115 -16.12 7.92 11.09
N VAL A 116 -15.56 9.05 10.66
CA VAL A 116 -14.11 9.30 10.64
C VAL A 116 -13.53 9.29 12.04
N LYS A 117 -14.11 10.06 12.96
CA LYS A 117 -13.58 10.26 14.30
C LYS A 117 -13.36 8.94 15.07
N PRO A 118 -14.38 8.07 15.26
CA PRO A 118 -14.18 6.84 16.03
C PRO A 118 -13.16 5.91 15.37
N ARG A 119 -13.11 5.87 14.04
CA ARG A 119 -12.12 5.04 13.34
C ARG A 119 -10.69 5.55 13.48
N VAL A 120 -10.50 6.86 13.45
CA VAL A 120 -9.19 7.49 13.68
C VAL A 120 -8.72 7.25 15.11
N GLU A 121 -9.59 7.40 16.11
CA GLU A 121 -9.29 7.16 17.52
C GLU A 121 -8.91 5.69 17.78
N GLU A 122 -9.61 4.76 17.16
CA GLU A 122 -9.30 3.31 17.22
C GLU A 122 -7.89 3.01 16.69
N ILE A 123 -7.56 3.51 15.50
CA ILE A 123 -6.25 3.28 14.89
C ILE A 123 -5.14 4.01 15.66
N ALA A 124 -5.42 5.21 16.15
CA ALA A 124 -4.46 5.95 16.97
C ALA A 124 -4.15 5.22 18.29
N ALA A 125 -5.15 4.62 18.93
CA ALA A 125 -4.96 3.81 20.13
C ALA A 125 -4.13 2.55 19.82
N MET A 126 -4.44 1.85 18.74
CA MET A 126 -3.72 0.64 18.29
C MET A 126 -2.22 0.93 18.04
N LEU A 127 -1.89 2.11 17.50
CA LEU A 127 -0.53 2.51 17.14
C LEU A 127 0.16 3.37 18.22
N GLU A 128 -0.45 3.53 19.40
CA GLU A 128 0.07 4.36 20.51
C GLU A 128 0.27 5.84 20.14
N LEU A 129 -0.55 6.35 19.20
CA LEU A 129 -0.52 7.74 18.74
C LEU A 129 -1.48 8.65 19.52
N SER A 130 -2.34 8.10 20.38
CA SER A 130 -3.36 8.87 21.13
C SER A 130 -2.80 10.08 21.89
N PRO A 131 -1.63 10.00 22.58
CA PRO A 131 -1.08 11.15 23.31
C PRO A 131 -0.69 12.31 22.38
N THR A 132 -0.37 12.04 21.12
CA THR A 132 0.10 13.03 20.14
C THR A 132 -0.93 13.34 19.06
N LEU A 133 -2.16 12.85 19.21
CA LEU A 133 -3.19 12.87 18.17
C LEU A 133 -3.45 14.28 17.59
N HIS A 134 -3.40 15.30 18.44
CA HIS A 134 -3.62 16.70 18.05
C HIS A 134 -2.34 17.48 17.78
N SER A 135 -1.17 16.85 17.94
CA SER A 135 0.12 17.45 17.61
C SER A 135 0.37 17.44 16.10
N ARG A 136 1.20 18.38 15.61
CA ARG A 136 1.64 18.36 14.21
C ARG A 136 2.60 17.20 13.95
N ALA A 137 2.44 16.53 12.82
CA ALA A 137 3.31 15.42 12.42
C ALA A 137 4.79 15.84 12.29
N ALA A 138 5.07 17.09 11.93
CA ALA A 138 6.44 17.61 11.82
C ALA A 138 7.26 17.43 13.10
N GLY A 139 6.63 17.52 14.28
CA GLY A 139 7.29 17.41 15.58
C GLY A 139 7.53 15.99 16.08
N LEU A 140 7.08 14.97 15.36
CA LEU A 140 7.24 13.57 15.77
C LEU A 140 8.60 13.00 15.33
N SER A 141 9.04 11.98 16.08
CA SER A 141 10.20 11.15 15.72
C SER A 141 9.95 10.38 14.39
N ALA A 142 11.00 9.80 13.84
CA ALA A 142 10.89 8.94 12.66
C ALA A 142 9.92 7.77 12.90
N ASP A 143 9.98 7.12 14.06
CA ASP A 143 9.05 6.07 14.47
C ASP A 143 7.60 6.59 14.52
N GLY A 144 7.36 7.75 15.14
CA GLY A 144 6.03 8.35 15.15
C GLY A 144 5.49 8.65 13.76
N LYS A 145 6.33 9.13 12.85
CA LYS A 145 5.95 9.34 11.43
C LYS A 145 5.67 8.02 10.72
N GLN A 146 6.44 6.97 11.01
CA GLN A 146 6.20 5.65 10.44
C GLN A 146 4.86 5.06 10.92
N LYS A 147 4.55 5.21 12.21
CA LYS A 147 3.24 4.84 12.77
C LYS A 147 2.09 5.60 12.10
N ILE A 148 2.25 6.90 11.79
CA ILE A 148 1.25 7.66 11.02
C ILE A 148 1.08 7.07 9.62
N SER A 149 2.17 6.81 8.91
CA SER A 149 2.14 6.23 7.56
C SER A 149 1.43 4.87 7.55
N LEU A 150 1.71 4.03 8.53
CA LEU A 150 1.03 2.76 8.76
C LEU A 150 -0.48 2.97 9.03
N GLY A 151 -0.80 3.88 9.94
CA GLY A 151 -2.18 4.20 10.32
C GLY A 151 -3.03 4.70 9.15
N ARG A 152 -2.44 5.48 8.24
CA ARG A 152 -3.12 5.94 7.01
C ARG A 152 -3.52 4.78 6.09
N GLY A 153 -2.78 3.67 6.11
CA GLY A 153 -3.16 2.45 5.41
C GLY A 153 -4.27 1.68 6.15
N LEU A 154 -4.09 1.51 7.47
CA LEU A 154 -4.98 0.69 8.33
C LEU A 154 -6.34 1.34 8.60
N VAL A 155 -6.44 2.67 8.55
CA VAL A 155 -7.69 3.38 8.83
C VAL A 155 -8.81 3.01 7.84
N ARG A 156 -8.44 2.58 6.64
CA ARG A 156 -9.36 2.14 5.60
C ARG A 156 -9.75 0.67 5.81
N SER A 157 -11.05 0.41 5.98
CA SER A 157 -11.61 -0.95 6.15
C SER A 157 -12.07 -1.58 4.84
N ASP A 158 -12.21 -0.78 3.77
CA ASP A 158 -12.80 -1.16 2.48
C ASP A 158 -11.77 -1.55 1.41
N VAL A 159 -10.48 -1.63 1.76
CA VAL A 159 -9.40 -1.93 0.81
C VAL A 159 -9.42 -3.38 0.31
N ALA A 160 -9.05 -3.55 -0.96
CA ALA A 160 -8.84 -4.86 -1.56
C ALA A 160 -7.62 -5.56 -0.92
N ALA A 161 -6.55 -4.81 -0.66
CA ALA A 161 -5.38 -5.28 0.08
C ALA A 161 -4.62 -4.11 0.72
N ILE A 162 -3.81 -4.42 1.75
CA ILE A 162 -2.81 -3.52 2.29
C ILE A 162 -1.44 -4.10 1.95
N LEU A 163 -0.61 -3.31 1.30
CA LEU A 163 0.74 -3.68 0.88
C LEU A 163 1.75 -2.96 1.77
N PHE A 164 2.70 -3.72 2.30
CA PHE A 164 3.77 -3.19 3.16
C PHE A 164 5.12 -3.41 2.47
N ASP A 165 5.86 -2.33 2.26
CA ASP A 165 7.21 -2.36 1.69
C ASP A 165 8.22 -2.00 2.78
N GLU A 166 8.69 -3.02 3.54
CA GLU A 166 9.64 -2.89 4.65
C GLU A 166 9.23 -1.76 5.64
N PRO A 167 8.04 -1.83 6.29
CA PRO A 167 7.45 -0.70 7.02
C PRO A 167 8.10 -0.40 8.39
N LEU A 168 9.06 -1.21 8.86
CA LEU A 168 9.71 -1.10 10.18
C LEU A 168 11.23 -1.14 10.06
#